data_8bf126f48d5a7bdd871e8159057ed9fd
#
_entry.id   8bf126f48d5a7bdd871e8159057ed9fd
#
_cell.length_a   1.000
_cell.length_b   1.000
_cell.length_c   1.000
_cell.angle_alpha   90.00
_cell.angle_beta   90.00
_cell.angle_gamma   90.00
#
_symmetry.space_group_name_H-M   'P 1'
#
loop_
_entity.id
_entity.type
_entity.pdbx_description
1 polymer ?
#
loop_
_entity_poly.entity_id
_entity_poly.type
_entity_poly.pdbx_seq_one_letter_code
_entity_poly.pdbx_strand_id
1 'polypeptide(L)'
;MNTTSPLLQPRSPLLILLLFLAATAAAAMAAEPEQSTPAAQDAAVHIVYVDRPEGADAEEFHIRTLAPVLGSEEKAKDAVLYHYKHAASGFSAKLTPAQVEDLKKQPCVLQVVPSQTYHLHGPESGARTGTTRTLGLM
;
A
#
# COMPACT_ATOMS: atom_id res chain seq x y z
N MET A 1 -21.09 37.42 -58.94
CA MET A 1 -21.87 37.61 -57.72
C MET A 1 -21.08 37.01 -56.56
N ASN A 2 -20.34 37.82 -55.89
CA ASN A 2 -19.49 37.34 -54.77
C ASN A 2 -20.20 37.67 -53.45
N THR A 3 -20.74 36.66 -52.84
CA THR A 3 -21.24 36.77 -51.46
C THR A 3 -20.12 36.30 -50.52
N THR A 4 -19.34 37.26 -50.09
CA THR A 4 -18.37 37.06 -49.04
C THR A 4 -19.08 37.13 -47.70
N SER A 5 -19.27 36.00 -47.07
CA SER A 5 -19.73 35.97 -45.67
C SER A 5 -18.62 36.43 -44.76
N PRO A 6 -18.81 37.45 -43.93
CA PRO A 6 -17.82 37.81 -42.92
C PRO A 6 -17.85 36.75 -41.82
N LEU A 7 -16.77 36.04 -41.69
CA LEU A 7 -16.46 35.22 -40.52
C LEU A 7 -16.42 36.14 -39.28
N LEU A 8 -17.36 35.92 -38.38
CA LEU A 8 -17.37 36.56 -37.08
C LEU A 8 -16.23 36.04 -36.25
N GLN A 9 -15.08 36.73 -36.33
CA GLN A 9 -13.97 36.50 -35.40
C GLN A 9 -14.32 37.17 -34.07
N PRO A 10 -14.34 36.46 -32.95
CA PRO A 10 -14.46 37.11 -31.66
C PRO A 10 -13.16 37.83 -31.34
N ARG A 11 -13.18 39.15 -31.53
CA ARG A 11 -12.06 40.03 -31.28
C ARG A 11 -11.99 40.52 -29.82
N SER A 12 -12.47 39.76 -28.91
CA SER A 12 -12.45 40.16 -27.49
C SER A 12 -11.43 39.30 -26.75
N PRO A 13 -10.22 39.78 -26.50
CA PRO A 13 -9.24 39.04 -25.66
C PRO A 13 -9.76 38.82 -24.25
N LEU A 14 -10.73 39.61 -23.80
CA LEU A 14 -11.43 39.47 -22.52
C LEU A 14 -12.27 38.21 -22.42
N LEU A 15 -12.88 37.75 -23.52
CA LEU A 15 -13.63 36.47 -23.53
C LEU A 15 -12.74 35.25 -23.41
N ILE A 16 -11.56 35.30 -24.00
CA ILE A 16 -10.55 34.23 -23.90
C ILE A 16 -9.98 34.19 -22.48
N LEU A 17 -9.75 35.34 -21.86
CA LEU A 17 -9.28 35.46 -20.48
C LEU A 17 -10.28 34.93 -19.47
N LEU A 18 -11.59 35.16 -19.69
CA LEU A 18 -12.66 34.61 -18.85
C LEU A 18 -12.80 33.10 -18.96
N LEU A 19 -12.56 32.54 -20.14
CA LEU A 19 -12.56 31.08 -20.36
C LEU A 19 -11.37 30.40 -19.67
N PHE A 20 -10.18 31.04 -19.67
CA PHE A 20 -9.03 30.52 -18.96
C PHE A 20 -9.16 30.65 -17.43
N LEU A 21 -9.81 31.68 -16.94
CA LEU A 21 -10.04 31.86 -15.50
C LEU A 21 -11.02 30.82 -14.93
N ALA A 22 -12.02 30.40 -15.71
CA ALA A 22 -12.95 29.34 -15.31
C ALA A 22 -12.27 27.94 -15.28
N ALA A 23 -11.30 27.70 -16.16
CA ALA A 23 -10.57 26.43 -16.18
C ALA A 23 -9.61 26.28 -14.99
N THR A 24 -9.05 27.36 -14.46
CA THR A 24 -8.16 27.31 -13.30
C THR A 24 -8.90 27.05 -11.99
N ALA A 25 -10.15 27.47 -11.86
CA ALA A 25 -10.95 27.19 -10.68
C ALA A 25 -11.35 25.71 -10.56
N ALA A 26 -11.55 25.02 -11.68
CA ALA A 26 -11.83 23.59 -11.68
C ALA A 26 -10.61 22.73 -11.34
N ALA A 27 -9.41 23.17 -11.69
CA ALA A 27 -8.17 22.48 -11.35
C ALA A 27 -7.81 22.58 -9.85
N ALA A 28 -8.21 23.65 -9.18
CA ALA A 28 -7.99 23.82 -7.74
C ALA A 28 -8.87 22.94 -6.86
N MET A 29 -10.03 22.50 -7.38
CA MET A 29 -10.91 21.55 -6.69
C MET A 29 -10.55 20.08 -6.92
N ALA A 30 -9.72 19.78 -7.90
CA ALA A 30 -9.23 18.41 -8.15
C ALA A 30 -8.00 18.05 -7.31
N ALA A 31 -7.39 19.01 -6.62
CA ALA A 31 -6.37 18.79 -5.62
C ALA A 31 -7.02 18.72 -4.22
N GLU A 32 -7.98 17.84 -4.05
CA GLU A 32 -8.32 17.40 -2.71
C GLU A 32 -7.12 16.69 -2.11
N PRO A 33 -6.79 16.97 -0.84
CA PRO A 33 -5.78 16.19 -0.15
C PRO A 33 -6.19 14.74 -0.28
N GLU A 34 -5.26 13.93 -0.69
CA GLU A 34 -5.43 12.49 -0.75
C GLU A 34 -6.16 12.04 0.50
N GLN A 35 -7.45 11.88 0.38
CA GLN A 35 -8.17 11.04 1.30
C GLN A 35 -7.47 9.71 1.15
N SER A 36 -6.61 9.41 2.11
CA SER A 36 -6.05 8.10 2.27
C SER A 36 -7.21 7.13 2.10
N THR A 37 -7.24 6.49 0.94
CA THR A 37 -8.22 5.46 0.66
C THR A 37 -8.20 4.53 1.86
N PRO A 38 -9.34 4.13 2.41
CA PRO A 38 -9.41 3.24 3.58
C PRO A 38 -8.48 2.03 3.45
N ALA A 39 -8.26 1.56 2.23
CA ALA A 39 -7.31 0.50 1.90
C ALA A 39 -5.86 0.78 2.30
N ALA A 40 -5.42 2.04 2.35
CA ALA A 40 -4.06 2.38 2.77
C ALA A 40 -3.89 2.36 4.30
N GLN A 41 -4.98 2.52 5.05
CA GLN A 41 -4.97 2.49 6.51
C GLN A 41 -4.93 1.06 7.07
N ASP A 42 -5.41 0.08 6.31
CA ASP A 42 -5.49 -1.32 6.72
C ASP A 42 -4.28 -2.16 6.29
N ALA A 43 -3.23 -1.53 5.77
CA ALA A 43 -2.02 -2.22 5.39
C ALA A 43 -1.27 -2.72 6.63
N ALA A 44 -1.10 -4.03 6.72
CA ALA A 44 -0.40 -4.70 7.80
C ALA A 44 0.79 -5.51 7.27
N VAL A 45 1.71 -5.84 8.15
CA VAL A 45 2.85 -6.68 7.79
C VAL A 45 2.41 -8.13 7.66
N HIS A 46 2.72 -8.73 6.52
CA HIS A 46 2.49 -10.13 6.21
C HIS A 46 3.78 -10.83 5.84
N ILE A 47 3.87 -12.10 6.16
CA ILE A 47 4.93 -12.98 5.70
C ILE A 47 4.36 -13.80 4.55
N VAL A 48 5.03 -13.73 3.41
CA VAL A 48 4.65 -14.43 2.18
C VAL A 48 5.66 -15.54 1.94
N TYR A 49 5.22 -16.78 1.94
CA TYR A 49 6.02 -17.93 1.58
C TYR A 49 5.84 -18.22 0.09
N VAL A 50 6.94 -18.40 -0.60
CA VAL A 50 6.95 -18.64 -2.05
C VAL A 50 7.75 -19.88 -2.41
N ASP A 51 7.33 -20.55 -3.48
CA ASP A 51 8.09 -21.61 -4.12
C ASP A 51 9.05 -20.99 -5.13
N ARG A 52 10.30 -20.83 -4.72
CA ARG A 52 11.33 -20.24 -5.55
C ARG A 52 12.14 -21.34 -6.23
N PRO A 53 12.35 -21.26 -7.56
CA PRO A 53 13.25 -22.17 -8.26
C PRO A 53 14.67 -22.10 -7.72
N GLU A 54 15.34 -23.22 -7.65
CA GLU A 54 16.76 -23.26 -7.28
C GLU A 54 17.60 -22.41 -8.23
N GLY A 55 18.51 -21.63 -7.67
CA GLY A 55 19.40 -20.76 -8.43
C GLY A 55 18.82 -19.38 -8.79
N ALA A 56 17.53 -19.15 -8.56
CA ALA A 56 16.95 -17.82 -8.74
C ALA A 56 17.39 -16.88 -7.60
N ASP A 57 17.66 -15.63 -7.94
CA ASP A 57 17.90 -14.61 -6.93
C ASP A 57 16.64 -14.37 -6.08
N ALA A 58 16.79 -14.40 -4.77
CA ALA A 58 15.66 -14.30 -3.86
C ALA A 58 14.97 -12.93 -3.93
N GLU A 59 15.75 -11.87 -3.98
CA GLU A 59 15.22 -10.51 -3.98
C GLU A 59 14.48 -10.21 -5.28
N GLU A 60 15.11 -10.55 -6.42
CA GLU A 60 14.49 -10.36 -7.73
C GLU A 60 13.20 -11.18 -7.86
N PHE A 61 13.21 -12.42 -7.42
CA PHE A 61 12.02 -13.28 -7.47
C PHE A 61 10.87 -12.74 -6.62
N HIS A 62 11.16 -12.28 -5.40
CA HIS A 62 10.16 -11.70 -4.52
C HIS A 62 9.56 -10.42 -5.09
N ILE A 63 10.40 -9.54 -5.64
CA ILE A 63 9.95 -8.31 -6.28
C ILE A 63 9.08 -8.62 -7.50
N ARG A 64 9.50 -9.54 -8.35
CA ARG A 64 8.74 -9.97 -9.53
C ARG A 64 7.38 -10.59 -9.16
N THR A 65 7.32 -11.33 -8.06
CA THR A 65 6.08 -11.90 -7.53
C THR A 65 5.12 -10.82 -7.02
N LEU A 66 5.66 -9.79 -6.39
CA LEU A 66 4.86 -8.74 -5.75
C LEU A 66 4.46 -7.60 -6.72
N ALA A 67 5.27 -7.34 -7.74
CA ALA A 67 5.07 -6.24 -8.68
C ALA A 67 3.69 -6.25 -9.38
N PRO A 68 3.13 -7.37 -9.86
CA PRO A 68 1.80 -7.40 -10.47
C PRO A 68 0.69 -6.99 -9.52
N VAL A 69 0.85 -7.26 -8.23
CA VAL A 69 -0.15 -6.95 -7.19
C VAL A 69 -0.10 -5.48 -6.80
N LEU A 70 1.09 -4.89 -6.77
CA LEU A 70 1.30 -3.48 -6.40
C LEU A 70 1.33 -2.53 -7.60
N GLY A 71 1.45 -3.06 -8.81
CA GLY A 71 1.43 -2.33 -10.07
C GLY A 71 2.80 -1.89 -10.58
N SER A 72 3.87 -2.00 -9.81
CA SER A 72 5.25 -1.74 -10.25
C SER A 72 6.29 -2.40 -9.35
N GLU A 73 7.50 -2.60 -9.89
CA GLU A 73 8.64 -3.12 -9.14
C GLU A 73 9.11 -2.15 -8.05
N GLU A 74 9.02 -0.85 -8.30
CA GLU A 74 9.37 0.18 -7.32
C GLU A 74 8.49 0.09 -6.08
N LYS A 75 7.18 0.02 -6.28
CA LYS A 75 6.23 -0.18 -5.18
C LYS A 75 6.44 -1.51 -4.46
N ALA A 76 6.81 -2.54 -5.19
CA ALA A 76 7.15 -3.83 -4.61
C ALA A 76 8.39 -3.74 -3.71
N LYS A 77 9.43 -3.06 -4.15
CA LYS A 77 10.65 -2.81 -3.34
C LYS A 77 10.33 -2.02 -2.07
N ASP A 78 9.51 -0.98 -2.18
CA ASP A 78 9.13 -0.14 -1.05
C ASP A 78 8.27 -0.89 -0.03
N ALA A 79 7.45 -1.82 -0.48
CA ALA A 79 6.56 -2.60 0.38
C ALA A 79 7.28 -3.74 1.11
N VAL A 80 8.36 -4.29 0.54
CA VAL A 80 9.11 -5.39 1.14
C VAL A 80 9.96 -4.86 2.29
N LEU A 81 9.84 -5.50 3.44
CA LEU A 81 10.60 -5.17 4.65
C LEU A 81 11.80 -6.07 4.84
N TYR A 82 11.68 -7.34 4.47
CA TYR A 82 12.75 -8.32 4.62
C TYR A 82 12.62 -9.47 3.63
N HIS A 83 13.75 -9.97 3.14
CA HIS A 83 13.84 -11.15 2.28
C HIS A 83 14.44 -12.34 3.06
N TYR A 84 13.68 -13.44 3.15
CA TYR A 84 14.17 -14.67 3.77
C TYR A 84 14.92 -15.49 2.73
N LYS A 85 16.21 -15.73 2.96
CA LYS A 85 17.10 -16.38 1.98
C LYS A 85 17.45 -17.82 2.32
N HIS A 86 17.36 -18.21 3.60
CA HIS A 86 17.98 -19.44 4.06
C HIS A 86 17.00 -20.54 4.48
N ALA A 87 16.11 -20.32 5.42
CA ALA A 87 15.30 -21.40 6.00
C ALA A 87 14.00 -21.68 5.26
N ALA A 88 13.38 -20.66 4.72
CA ALA A 88 12.20 -20.75 3.89
C ALA A 88 12.28 -19.66 2.83
N SER A 89 11.93 -19.96 1.60
CA SER A 89 11.81 -18.94 0.57
C SER A 89 10.60 -18.07 0.86
N GLY A 90 10.83 -16.78 1.05
CA GLY A 90 9.75 -15.86 1.32
C GLY A 90 10.23 -14.46 1.66
N PHE A 91 9.28 -13.60 1.92
CA PHE A 91 9.55 -12.20 2.29
C PHE A 91 8.49 -11.69 3.26
N SER A 92 8.81 -10.65 3.99
CA SER A 92 7.81 -9.86 4.72
C SER A 92 7.56 -8.56 3.99
N ALA A 93 6.30 -8.18 3.89
CA ALA A 93 5.88 -6.96 3.21
C ALA A 93 4.66 -6.34 3.88
N LYS A 94 4.53 -5.02 3.72
CA LYS A 94 3.35 -4.29 4.16
C LYS A 94 2.30 -4.34 3.06
N LEU A 95 1.20 -5.03 3.32
CA LEU A 95 0.17 -5.37 2.36
C LEU A 95 -1.23 -5.04 2.88
N THR A 96 -2.10 -4.58 1.99
CA THR A 96 -3.53 -4.46 2.28
C THR A 96 -4.23 -5.81 2.16
N PRO A 97 -5.42 -5.99 2.75
CA PRO A 97 -6.20 -7.24 2.61
C PRO A 97 -6.46 -7.62 1.14
N ALA A 98 -6.75 -6.65 0.28
CA ALA A 98 -6.97 -6.89 -1.16
C ALA A 98 -5.71 -7.42 -1.85
N GLN A 99 -4.54 -6.86 -1.54
CA GLN A 99 -3.26 -7.30 -2.06
C GLN A 99 -2.90 -8.70 -1.58
N VAL A 100 -3.24 -9.04 -0.34
CA VAL A 100 -3.07 -10.40 0.21
C VAL A 100 -3.89 -11.42 -0.57
N GLU A 101 -5.15 -11.10 -0.88
CA GLU A 101 -6.01 -12.00 -1.66
C GLU A 101 -5.49 -12.18 -3.10
N ASP A 102 -4.97 -11.13 -3.71
CA ASP A 102 -4.37 -11.21 -5.05
C ASP A 102 -3.07 -12.03 -5.06
N LEU A 103 -2.25 -11.91 -4.02
CA LEU A 103 -1.06 -12.73 -3.85
C LEU A 103 -1.38 -14.22 -3.70
N LYS A 104 -2.41 -14.57 -2.93
CA LYS A 104 -2.84 -15.95 -2.74
C LYS A 104 -3.26 -16.64 -4.03
N LYS A 105 -3.65 -15.88 -5.05
CA LYS A 105 -4.04 -16.40 -6.38
C LYS A 105 -2.84 -16.79 -7.24
N GLN A 106 -1.64 -16.35 -6.89
CA GLN A 106 -0.44 -16.62 -7.69
C GLN A 106 0.07 -18.06 -7.44
N PRO A 107 0.45 -18.79 -8.51
CA PRO A 107 0.86 -20.20 -8.38
C PRO A 107 2.16 -20.39 -7.61
N CYS A 108 3.04 -19.37 -7.58
CA CYS A 108 4.30 -19.42 -6.83
C CYS A 108 4.15 -19.06 -5.35
N VAL A 109 2.99 -18.56 -4.92
CA VAL A 109 2.73 -18.22 -3.53
C VAL A 109 2.15 -19.43 -2.81
N LEU A 110 2.86 -19.93 -1.81
CA LEU A 110 2.47 -21.09 -1.02
C LEU A 110 1.55 -20.70 0.11
N GLN A 111 1.88 -19.61 0.81
CA GLN A 111 1.12 -19.18 1.98
C GLN A 111 1.37 -17.70 2.26
N VAL A 112 0.35 -17.00 2.75
CA VAL A 112 0.44 -15.65 3.28
C VAL A 112 -0.10 -15.64 4.70
N VAL A 113 0.71 -15.23 5.67
CA VAL A 113 0.33 -15.15 7.08
C VAL A 113 0.56 -13.75 7.63
N PRO A 114 -0.33 -13.25 8.49
CA PRO A 114 -0.10 -11.97 9.15
C PRO A 114 1.10 -12.08 10.10
N SER A 115 1.99 -11.10 10.04
CA SER A 115 3.07 -10.97 11.01
C SER A 115 2.52 -10.31 12.26
N GLN A 116 2.37 -11.08 13.32
CA GLN A 116 1.99 -10.52 14.61
C GLN A 116 3.24 -9.94 15.28
N THR A 117 3.27 -8.63 15.40
CA THR A 117 4.25 -7.98 16.26
C THR A 117 3.79 -8.20 17.70
N TYR A 118 4.44 -9.11 18.38
CA TYR A 118 4.27 -9.21 19.83
C TYR A 118 4.95 -7.98 20.44
N HIS A 119 4.17 -7.00 20.85
CA HIS A 119 4.66 -6.00 21.77
C HIS A 119 4.89 -6.71 23.10
N LEU A 120 6.13 -6.94 23.42
CA LEU A 120 6.49 -7.21 24.81
C LEU A 120 6.00 -6.00 25.61
N HIS A 121 4.93 -6.18 26.33
CA HIS A 121 4.48 -5.19 27.28
C HIS A 121 5.65 -4.93 28.21
N GLY A 122 6.12 -3.70 28.23
CA GLY A 122 7.13 -3.29 29.18
C GLY A 122 6.66 -3.55 30.62
N PRO A 123 7.53 -3.46 31.61
CA PRO A 123 7.30 -3.88 33.00
C PRO A 123 6.13 -3.20 33.71
N GLU A 124 5.48 -2.26 33.05
CA GLU A 124 4.39 -1.47 33.66
C GLU A 124 3.05 -2.20 33.80
N SER A 125 2.80 -3.31 33.12
CA SER A 125 1.53 -3.99 33.25
C SER A 125 1.56 -5.21 34.18
N GLY A 126 2.63 -5.38 34.95
CA GLY A 126 2.84 -6.51 35.85
C GLY A 126 2.50 -6.28 37.32
N ALA A 127 2.01 -5.12 37.70
CA ALA A 127 1.56 -4.88 39.09
C ALA A 127 0.15 -5.46 39.32
N ARG A 128 0.00 -6.75 39.09
CA ARG A 128 -1.05 -7.49 39.78
C ARG A 128 -0.49 -7.91 41.12
N THR A 129 -0.84 -7.15 42.12
CA THR A 129 -0.77 -7.49 43.52
C THR A 129 -1.24 -8.93 43.70
N GLY A 130 -0.30 -9.84 43.80
CA GLY A 130 -0.58 -11.18 44.26
C GLY A 130 -1.09 -11.05 45.71
N THR A 131 -2.36 -11.29 45.89
CA THR A 131 -2.93 -11.51 47.22
C THR A 131 -2.24 -12.72 47.79
N THR A 132 -1.31 -12.48 48.66
CA THR A 132 -0.67 -13.50 49.50
C THR A 132 -1.75 -14.07 50.39
N ARG A 133 -2.25 -15.25 50.02
CA ARG A 133 -3.11 -16.01 50.89
C ARG A 133 -2.23 -16.59 51.98
N THR A 134 -2.19 -15.91 53.08
CA THR A 134 -1.63 -16.45 54.32
C THR A 134 -2.49 -17.64 54.74
N LEU A 135 -1.99 -18.83 54.49
CA LEU A 135 -2.49 -20.03 55.13
C LEU A 135 -2.03 -19.98 56.57
N GLY A 136 -2.94 -19.62 57.44
CA GLY A 136 -2.73 -19.79 58.88
C GLY A 136 -2.66 -21.27 59.19
N LEU A 137 -1.51 -21.67 59.70
CA LEU A 137 -1.31 -22.94 60.37
C LEU A 137 -1.92 -22.82 61.79
N MET A 138 -2.88 -23.61 62.02
CA MET A 138 -3.19 -24.13 63.33
C MET A 138 -3.05 -25.62 63.36
#